data_edd531b8e9284513a87ae8cb9115df8d
#
_entry.id   edd531b8e9284513a87ae8cb9115df8d
#
_cell.length_a   1.000
_cell.length_b   1.000
_cell.length_c   1.000
_cell.angle_alpha   90.00
_cell.angle_beta   90.00
_cell.angle_gamma   90.00
#
_symmetry.space_group_name_H-M   'P 1'
#
loop_
_entity.id
_entity.type
_entity.pdbx_description
1 polymer ?
#
loop_
_entity_poly.entity_id
_entity_poly.type
_entity_poly.pdbx_seq_one_letter_code
_entity_poly.pdbx_strand_id
1 'polypeptide(L)'
;MNGAESLVKTLTDHGVDICFANPGTSEMHFLKALGGNARMRSVLCLFEGVCTGAADGYYRMKDTPASTLLHLGPGLANGLANIHNAKRALSGMVNVVGEHSNAHLKYDPPLTSDIEGLARPLSHWVRRVDSSRSVAWDAAAAVAKASETPGQIATLILPGDASWQDAGGTAAPAPAAARATAPDAARVEHIARVLRSGEPTLLVLGGRATRGRALELAGKIKAATGCRLATQFFSARIERGAGRTTLERIPYAVGPALDYLKGFAHIITVETSEPVAFFSYPDKPSLLKAPDASVHTLVESGEDSAAGFEMLVEALGATHLAAVPQARSDATPPSGALTPASIAQALAAALPENCIVVDESLTTGRETMGLTVGAAPHDLINNLGGSIGYGTPVATGVALACPERRVFCMVGDGSAMYTIQSLWSHAREGLNITTIIFANHSYAILKAEYANMGAGAPTARALAMIDIDRPRIDWQAMAKSMGVPAVAVDTAEAFHRAMVDSIREPGPCLIEVKL
;
A
#
# COMPACT_ATOMS: atom_id res chain seq x y z
N MET A 1 -37.37 -2.26 -3.19
CA MET A 1 -35.91 -1.97 -3.05
C MET A 1 -35.40 -1.61 -4.42
N ASN A 2 -34.76 -0.45 -4.58
CA ASN A 2 -34.13 -0.10 -5.86
C ASN A 2 -32.74 -0.76 -6.02
N GLY A 3 -32.13 -0.60 -7.21
CA GLY A 3 -30.83 -1.22 -7.47
C GLY A 3 -29.71 -0.72 -6.58
N ALA A 4 -29.68 0.57 -6.23
CA ALA A 4 -28.70 1.13 -5.32
C ALA A 4 -28.80 0.55 -3.88
N GLU A 5 -30.02 0.42 -3.37
CA GLU A 5 -30.28 -0.22 -2.07
C GLU A 5 -29.89 -1.70 -2.10
N SER A 6 -30.16 -2.39 -3.21
CA SER A 6 -29.75 -3.78 -3.42
C SER A 6 -28.23 -3.93 -3.46
N LEU A 7 -27.52 -3.00 -4.13
CA LEU A 7 -26.06 -2.97 -4.17
C LEU A 7 -25.45 -2.82 -2.77
N VAL A 8 -25.83 -1.78 -2.05
CA VAL A 8 -25.28 -1.51 -0.70
C VAL A 8 -25.58 -2.67 0.25
N LYS A 9 -26.80 -3.22 0.19
CA LYS A 9 -27.17 -4.40 0.99
C LYS A 9 -26.28 -5.61 0.63
N THR A 10 -26.06 -5.87 -0.65
CA THR A 10 -25.21 -6.98 -1.09
C THR A 10 -23.78 -6.81 -0.63
N LEU A 11 -23.18 -5.59 -0.77
CA LEU A 11 -21.85 -5.29 -0.28
C LEU A 11 -21.72 -5.63 1.23
N THR A 12 -22.65 -5.12 2.04
CA THR A 12 -22.59 -5.33 3.50
C THR A 12 -22.91 -6.77 3.92
N ASP A 13 -23.77 -7.48 3.21
CA ASP A 13 -24.06 -8.90 3.48
C ASP A 13 -22.84 -9.79 3.21
N HIS A 14 -21.90 -9.33 2.38
CA HIS A 14 -20.67 -10.04 2.03
C HIS A 14 -19.40 -9.43 2.66
N GLY A 15 -19.55 -8.63 3.71
CA GLY A 15 -18.43 -8.16 4.54
C GLY A 15 -17.70 -6.92 4.03
N VAL A 16 -18.24 -6.24 3.01
CA VAL A 16 -17.74 -4.91 2.60
C VAL A 16 -18.55 -3.87 3.38
N ASP A 17 -17.96 -3.38 4.47
CA ASP A 17 -18.63 -2.54 5.48
C ASP A 17 -18.18 -1.07 5.45
N ILE A 18 -17.31 -0.70 4.51
CA ILE A 18 -16.81 0.67 4.34
C ILE A 18 -16.82 1.08 2.85
N CYS A 19 -17.18 2.34 2.60
CA CYS A 19 -17.14 2.97 1.29
C CYS A 19 -16.43 4.32 1.37
N PHE A 20 -15.35 4.47 0.61
CA PHE A 20 -14.66 5.75 0.40
C PHE A 20 -15.26 6.43 -0.82
N ALA A 21 -15.86 7.59 -0.66
CA ALA A 21 -16.71 8.18 -1.67
C ALA A 21 -16.34 9.62 -2.02
N ASN A 22 -16.36 9.92 -3.31
CA ASN A 22 -16.48 11.28 -3.84
C ASN A 22 -17.69 11.30 -4.80
N PRO A 23 -18.92 11.50 -4.27
CA PRO A 23 -20.13 11.34 -5.06
C PRO A 23 -20.36 12.52 -6.02
N GLY A 24 -20.92 12.20 -7.18
CA GLY A 24 -21.44 13.19 -8.13
C GLY A 24 -22.94 13.04 -8.35
N THR A 25 -23.49 13.79 -9.32
CA THR A 25 -24.95 13.93 -9.53
C THR A 25 -25.63 12.62 -9.93
N SER A 26 -24.97 11.77 -10.67
CA SER A 26 -25.56 10.48 -11.14
C SER A 26 -25.66 9.42 -10.04
N GLU A 27 -24.95 9.58 -8.93
CA GLU A 27 -24.86 8.59 -7.84
C GLU A 27 -25.81 8.89 -6.67
N MET A 28 -26.79 9.83 -6.81
CA MET A 28 -27.66 10.24 -5.70
C MET A 28 -28.46 9.10 -5.06
N HIS A 29 -28.88 8.11 -5.85
CA HIS A 29 -29.58 6.92 -5.33
C HIS A 29 -28.63 6.02 -4.53
N PHE A 30 -27.38 5.89 -4.97
CA PHE A 30 -26.36 5.14 -4.22
C PHE A 30 -25.99 5.88 -2.93
N LEU A 31 -25.82 7.21 -2.97
CA LEU A 31 -25.57 8.02 -1.78
C LEU A 31 -26.71 7.90 -0.75
N LYS A 32 -27.99 7.92 -1.21
CA LYS A 32 -29.14 7.67 -0.35
C LYS A 32 -29.09 6.27 0.28
N ALA A 33 -28.73 5.26 -0.51
CA ALA A 33 -28.62 3.88 -0.03
C ALA A 33 -27.49 3.71 1.01
N LEU A 34 -26.35 4.35 0.80
CA LEU A 34 -25.26 4.40 1.78
C LEU A 34 -25.73 5.01 3.11
N GLY A 35 -26.40 6.16 3.06
CA GLY A 35 -26.92 6.84 4.25
C GLY A 35 -28.04 6.05 4.97
N GLY A 36 -28.75 5.18 4.26
CA GLY A 36 -29.82 4.33 4.81
C GLY A 36 -29.35 3.00 5.39
N ASN A 37 -28.09 2.60 5.25
CA ASN A 37 -27.56 1.34 5.72
C ASN A 37 -26.55 1.52 6.87
N ALA A 38 -26.98 1.29 8.11
CA ALA A 38 -26.12 1.47 9.29
C ALA A 38 -24.89 0.55 9.37
N ARG A 39 -24.85 -0.53 8.56
CA ARG A 39 -23.68 -1.41 8.48
C ARG A 39 -22.59 -0.91 7.52
N MET A 40 -22.90 0.08 6.69
CA MET A 40 -21.94 0.67 5.74
C MET A 40 -21.41 1.98 6.31
N ARG A 41 -20.15 2.00 6.71
CA ARG A 41 -19.45 3.25 7.03
C ARG A 41 -19.11 4.00 5.75
N SER A 42 -19.61 5.21 5.59
CA SER A 42 -19.30 6.06 4.43
C SER A 42 -18.29 7.14 4.82
N VAL A 43 -17.19 7.25 4.09
CA VAL A 43 -16.11 8.21 4.31
C VAL A 43 -16.02 9.14 3.11
N LEU A 44 -16.29 10.43 3.31
CA LEU A 44 -16.13 11.42 2.25
C LEU A 44 -14.66 11.75 2.03
N CYS A 45 -14.24 11.66 0.79
CA CYS A 45 -12.94 12.10 0.31
C CYS A 45 -13.13 13.23 -0.71
N LEU A 46 -12.25 14.23 -0.72
CA LEU A 46 -12.39 15.39 -1.62
C LEU A 46 -11.72 15.20 -2.97
N PHE A 47 -11.27 13.99 -3.26
CA PHE A 47 -10.63 13.59 -4.50
C PHE A 47 -10.64 12.06 -4.64
N GLU A 48 -10.94 11.53 -5.82
CA GLU A 48 -11.09 10.09 -6.01
C GLU A 48 -9.78 9.32 -5.83
N GLY A 49 -8.62 9.95 -6.08
CA GLY A 49 -7.32 9.39 -5.72
C GLY A 49 -7.16 9.13 -4.22
N VAL A 50 -7.86 9.93 -3.37
CA VAL A 50 -7.93 9.67 -1.93
C VAL A 50 -8.84 8.47 -1.65
N CYS A 51 -9.98 8.34 -2.33
CA CYS A 51 -10.88 7.19 -2.17
C CYS A 51 -10.14 5.87 -2.42
N THR A 52 -9.46 5.78 -3.57
CA THR A 52 -8.81 4.54 -4.01
C THR A 52 -7.56 4.21 -3.19
N GLY A 53 -6.78 5.22 -2.77
CA GLY A 53 -5.64 5.00 -1.87
C GLY A 53 -6.09 4.61 -0.46
N ALA A 54 -7.20 5.17 0.05
CA ALA A 54 -7.75 4.76 1.34
C ALA A 54 -8.28 3.31 1.31
N ALA A 55 -8.94 2.90 0.23
CA ALA A 55 -9.36 1.53 0.04
C ALA A 55 -8.18 0.54 0.01
N ASP A 56 -7.06 0.92 -0.63
CA ASP A 56 -5.80 0.16 -0.61
C ASP A 56 -5.26 0.02 0.83
N GLY A 57 -5.15 1.12 1.56
CA GLY A 57 -4.67 1.12 2.96
C GLY A 57 -5.54 0.27 3.89
N TYR A 58 -6.85 0.34 3.73
CA TYR A 58 -7.79 -0.47 4.49
C TYR A 58 -7.55 -1.97 4.26
N TYR A 59 -7.46 -2.40 2.99
CA TYR A 59 -7.22 -3.79 2.65
C TYR A 59 -5.90 -4.32 3.22
N ARG A 60 -4.81 -3.55 3.13
CA ARG A 60 -3.49 -3.98 3.61
C ARG A 60 -3.47 -4.31 5.10
N MET A 61 -4.40 -3.74 5.88
CA MET A 61 -4.51 -4.01 7.32
C MET A 61 -5.57 -5.06 7.66
N LYS A 62 -6.67 -5.11 6.90
CA LYS A 62 -7.82 -5.98 7.20
C LYS A 62 -7.87 -7.27 6.39
N ASP A 63 -7.15 -7.37 5.28
CA ASP A 63 -7.31 -8.45 4.27
C ASP A 63 -8.78 -8.60 3.80
N THR A 64 -9.57 -7.53 3.89
CA THR A 64 -10.96 -7.46 3.48
C THR A 64 -11.15 -6.26 2.54
N PRO A 65 -11.79 -6.42 1.39
CA PRO A 65 -11.99 -5.32 0.45
C PRO A 65 -12.82 -4.18 1.05
N ALA A 66 -12.42 -2.96 0.73
CA ALA A 66 -13.28 -1.78 0.85
C ALA A 66 -13.98 -1.50 -0.48
N SER A 67 -15.09 -0.76 -0.45
CA SER A 67 -15.67 -0.19 -1.66
C SER A 67 -15.27 1.26 -1.86
N THR A 68 -15.31 1.72 -3.11
CA THR A 68 -15.18 3.14 -3.49
C THR A 68 -16.39 3.59 -4.28
N LEU A 69 -16.71 4.89 -4.24
CA LEU A 69 -17.67 5.52 -5.14
C LEU A 69 -16.94 6.59 -5.95
N LEU A 70 -16.92 6.41 -7.27
CA LEU A 70 -16.20 7.25 -8.24
C LEU A 70 -17.17 7.82 -9.24
N HIS A 71 -17.08 9.15 -9.52
CA HIS A 71 -18.02 9.84 -10.37
C HIS A 71 -17.69 9.67 -11.85
N LEU A 72 -18.36 8.72 -12.51
CA LEU A 72 -18.25 8.41 -13.93
C LEU A 72 -16.77 8.21 -14.39
N GLY A 73 -16.51 8.41 -15.68
CA GLY A 73 -15.17 8.31 -16.24
C GLY A 73 -14.15 9.28 -15.65
N PRO A 74 -14.47 10.58 -15.48
CA PRO A 74 -13.55 11.52 -14.83
C PRO A 74 -13.18 11.11 -13.41
N GLY A 75 -14.13 10.65 -12.59
CA GLY A 75 -13.85 10.19 -11.23
C GLY A 75 -13.01 8.91 -11.20
N LEU A 76 -13.28 7.95 -12.11
CA LEU A 76 -12.42 6.79 -12.27
C LEU A 76 -11.01 7.21 -12.69
N ALA A 77 -10.87 8.11 -13.67
CA ALA A 77 -9.58 8.59 -14.14
C ALA A 77 -8.76 9.24 -13.01
N ASN A 78 -9.39 10.06 -12.15
CA ASN A 78 -8.76 10.62 -10.96
C ASN A 78 -8.26 9.55 -9.98
N GLY A 79 -8.93 8.42 -9.87
CA GLY A 79 -8.58 7.31 -8.97
C GLY A 79 -7.51 6.35 -9.52
N LEU A 80 -7.23 6.34 -10.84
CA LEU A 80 -6.43 5.30 -11.49
C LEU A 80 -5.00 5.17 -10.94
N ALA A 81 -4.36 6.26 -10.53
CA ALA A 81 -3.00 6.23 -9.99
C ALA A 81 -2.90 5.35 -8.73
N ASN A 82 -3.84 5.48 -7.79
CA ASN A 82 -3.85 4.67 -6.57
C ASN A 82 -4.50 3.29 -6.80
N ILE A 83 -5.38 3.11 -7.79
CA ILE A 83 -5.79 1.77 -8.25
C ILE A 83 -4.59 1.00 -8.79
N HIS A 84 -3.68 1.66 -9.54
CA HIS A 84 -2.42 1.05 -9.98
C HIS A 84 -1.57 0.60 -8.79
N ASN A 85 -1.38 1.45 -7.79
CA ASN A 85 -0.64 1.11 -6.57
C ASN A 85 -1.27 -0.09 -5.83
N ALA A 86 -2.60 -0.09 -5.68
CA ALA A 86 -3.37 -1.17 -5.06
C ALA A 86 -3.22 -2.50 -5.83
N LYS A 87 -3.31 -2.45 -7.17
CA LYS A 87 -3.10 -3.63 -8.03
C LYS A 87 -1.72 -4.24 -7.84
N ARG A 88 -0.67 -3.40 -7.79
CA ARG A 88 0.71 -3.85 -7.57
C ARG A 88 0.92 -4.41 -6.16
N ALA A 89 0.16 -3.92 -5.18
CA ALA A 89 0.19 -4.40 -3.80
C ALA A 89 -0.69 -5.63 -3.57
N LEU A 90 -1.40 -6.11 -4.60
CA LEU A 90 -2.35 -7.22 -4.51
C LEU A 90 -3.47 -6.94 -3.50
N SER A 91 -3.94 -5.71 -3.44
CA SER A 91 -5.03 -5.27 -2.58
C SER A 91 -6.38 -5.52 -3.24
N GLY A 92 -7.31 -6.10 -2.50
CA GLY A 92 -8.70 -6.26 -2.92
C GLY A 92 -9.48 -4.96 -2.80
N MET A 93 -10.26 -4.62 -3.84
CA MET A 93 -11.04 -3.39 -3.89
C MET A 93 -12.27 -3.56 -4.78
N VAL A 94 -13.42 -3.03 -4.34
CA VAL A 94 -14.64 -2.95 -5.15
C VAL A 94 -14.88 -1.50 -5.54
N ASN A 95 -14.54 -1.14 -6.78
CA ASN A 95 -14.83 0.19 -7.29
C ASN A 95 -16.26 0.23 -7.86
N VAL A 96 -17.12 1.07 -7.29
CA VAL A 96 -18.42 1.41 -7.85
C VAL A 96 -18.25 2.71 -8.63
N VAL A 97 -18.41 2.64 -9.95
CA VAL A 97 -18.28 3.78 -10.84
C VAL A 97 -19.67 4.13 -11.38
N GLY A 98 -20.13 5.34 -11.10
CA GLY A 98 -21.39 5.81 -11.67
C GLY A 98 -21.34 5.90 -13.19
N GLU A 99 -22.51 5.89 -13.82
CA GLU A 99 -22.64 6.07 -15.25
C GLU A 99 -23.99 6.74 -15.59
N HIS A 100 -24.07 7.39 -16.74
CA HIS A 100 -25.34 7.84 -17.28
C HIS A 100 -26.33 6.67 -17.41
N SER A 101 -27.64 6.97 -17.36
CA SER A 101 -28.64 5.94 -17.65
C SER A 101 -28.48 5.42 -19.08
N ASN A 102 -28.74 4.13 -19.31
CA ASN A 102 -28.57 3.48 -20.61
C ASN A 102 -29.35 4.20 -21.70
N ALA A 103 -30.56 4.70 -21.41
CA ALA A 103 -31.38 5.45 -22.37
C ALA A 103 -30.80 6.83 -22.73
N HIS A 104 -29.93 7.40 -21.86
CA HIS A 104 -29.38 8.74 -22.05
C HIS A 104 -28.07 8.74 -22.83
N LEU A 105 -27.26 7.69 -22.74
CA LEU A 105 -25.93 7.57 -23.37
C LEU A 105 -25.95 7.86 -24.88
N LYS A 106 -27.01 7.48 -25.60
CA LYS A 106 -27.14 7.75 -27.03
C LYS A 106 -27.13 9.23 -27.43
N TYR A 107 -27.31 10.13 -26.48
CA TYR A 107 -27.27 11.57 -26.68
C TYR A 107 -25.91 12.20 -26.43
N ASP A 108 -24.91 11.38 -26.09
CA ASP A 108 -23.54 11.79 -25.81
C ASP A 108 -23.42 12.97 -24.82
N PRO A 109 -24.01 12.86 -23.61
CA PRO A 109 -23.93 13.94 -22.63
C PRO A 109 -22.48 14.23 -22.21
N PRO A 110 -22.17 15.43 -21.67
CA PRO A 110 -20.80 15.93 -21.47
C PRO A 110 -19.85 15.03 -20.68
N LEU A 111 -20.36 14.14 -19.83
CA LEU A 111 -19.52 13.22 -19.00
C LEU A 111 -19.45 11.80 -19.60
N THR A 112 -19.99 11.58 -20.79
CA THR A 112 -19.89 10.29 -21.48
C THR A 112 -18.41 9.97 -21.77
N SER A 113 -18.00 8.75 -21.42
CA SER A 113 -16.64 8.27 -21.66
C SER A 113 -16.62 6.74 -21.72
N ASP A 114 -15.57 6.18 -22.31
CA ASP A 114 -15.33 4.73 -22.28
C ASP A 114 -14.80 4.29 -20.90
N ILE A 115 -15.72 4.17 -19.93
CA ILE A 115 -15.39 3.78 -18.55
C ILE A 115 -14.80 2.37 -18.52
N GLU A 116 -15.29 1.44 -19.34
CA GLU A 116 -14.73 0.09 -19.43
C GLU A 116 -13.30 0.11 -19.93
N GLY A 117 -13.02 0.88 -21.00
CA GLY A 117 -11.68 1.06 -21.54
C GLY A 117 -10.72 1.67 -20.53
N LEU A 118 -11.17 2.61 -19.70
CA LEU A 118 -10.38 3.17 -18.60
C LEU A 118 -10.11 2.15 -17.48
N ALA A 119 -11.09 1.31 -17.14
CA ALA A 119 -11.00 0.36 -16.04
C ALA A 119 -10.14 -0.87 -16.36
N ARG A 120 -10.25 -1.43 -17.57
CA ARG A 120 -9.68 -2.74 -17.97
C ARG A 120 -8.18 -2.89 -17.69
N PRO A 121 -7.28 -1.92 -17.96
CA PRO A 121 -5.86 -2.09 -17.71
C PRO A 121 -5.49 -2.28 -16.23
N LEU A 122 -6.28 -1.71 -15.33
CA LEU A 122 -5.99 -1.67 -13.89
C LEU A 122 -6.92 -2.54 -13.05
N SER A 123 -7.99 -3.08 -13.63
CA SER A 123 -8.91 -3.99 -12.94
C SER A 123 -8.71 -5.44 -13.39
N HIS A 124 -8.90 -6.38 -12.49
CA HIS A 124 -8.88 -7.81 -12.79
C HIS A 124 -10.27 -8.29 -13.25
N TRP A 125 -11.30 -7.53 -12.91
CA TRP A 125 -12.67 -7.78 -13.30
C TRP A 125 -13.39 -6.46 -13.52
N VAL A 126 -14.11 -6.34 -14.64
CA VAL A 126 -14.91 -5.16 -14.99
C VAL A 126 -16.27 -5.63 -15.44
N ARG A 127 -17.30 -5.06 -14.89
CA ARG A 127 -18.68 -5.34 -15.26
C ARG A 127 -19.49 -4.05 -15.32
N ARG A 128 -20.17 -3.83 -16.45
CA ARG A 128 -21.26 -2.86 -16.56
C ARG A 128 -22.57 -3.57 -16.19
N VAL A 129 -23.31 -3.00 -15.26
CA VAL A 129 -24.62 -3.55 -14.84
C VAL A 129 -25.65 -3.34 -15.96
N ASP A 130 -26.32 -4.41 -16.38
CA ASP A 130 -27.29 -4.36 -17.46
C ASP A 130 -28.63 -3.75 -17.01
N SER A 131 -29.06 -4.05 -15.79
CA SER A 131 -30.35 -3.60 -15.25
C SER A 131 -30.38 -3.61 -13.72
N SER A 132 -31.34 -2.93 -13.12
CA SER A 132 -31.57 -2.96 -11.67
C SER A 132 -31.70 -4.38 -11.10
N ARG A 133 -32.21 -5.33 -11.88
CA ARG A 133 -32.40 -6.73 -11.45
C ARG A 133 -31.11 -7.54 -11.40
N SER A 134 -30.07 -7.16 -12.15
CA SER A 134 -28.77 -7.83 -12.13
C SER A 134 -27.82 -7.28 -11.06
N VAL A 135 -28.10 -6.08 -10.52
CA VAL A 135 -27.20 -5.37 -9.58
C VAL A 135 -26.72 -6.26 -8.44
N ALA A 136 -27.61 -7.01 -7.79
CA ALA A 136 -27.23 -7.86 -6.66
C ALA A 136 -26.23 -8.95 -7.06
N TRP A 137 -26.42 -9.60 -8.21
CA TRP A 137 -25.54 -10.65 -8.71
C TRP A 137 -24.19 -10.09 -9.15
N ASP A 138 -24.18 -8.95 -9.84
CA ASP A 138 -22.96 -8.30 -10.29
C ASP A 138 -22.15 -7.77 -9.09
N ALA A 139 -22.83 -7.23 -8.06
CA ALA A 139 -22.19 -6.80 -6.81
C ALA A 139 -21.58 -7.99 -6.05
N ALA A 140 -22.32 -9.11 -5.91
CA ALA A 140 -21.83 -10.31 -5.25
C ALA A 140 -20.60 -10.89 -5.98
N ALA A 141 -20.62 -10.89 -7.32
CA ALA A 141 -19.47 -11.29 -8.14
C ALA A 141 -18.26 -10.37 -7.95
N ALA A 142 -18.48 -9.05 -7.88
CA ALA A 142 -17.41 -8.07 -7.63
C ALA A 142 -16.76 -8.29 -6.25
N VAL A 143 -17.57 -8.52 -5.19
CA VAL A 143 -17.04 -8.82 -3.85
C VAL A 143 -16.27 -10.14 -3.84
N ALA A 144 -16.81 -11.19 -4.46
CA ALA A 144 -16.12 -12.48 -4.55
C ALA A 144 -14.76 -12.32 -5.23
N LYS A 145 -14.71 -11.56 -6.34
CA LYS A 145 -13.47 -11.28 -7.07
C LYS A 145 -12.48 -10.48 -6.23
N ALA A 146 -12.93 -9.43 -5.57
CA ALA A 146 -12.04 -8.60 -4.74
C ALA A 146 -11.52 -9.35 -3.52
N SER A 147 -12.24 -10.36 -3.03
CA SER A 147 -11.89 -11.18 -1.87
C SER A 147 -11.05 -12.43 -2.20
N GLU A 148 -10.69 -12.63 -3.45
CA GLU A 148 -9.77 -13.72 -3.84
C GLU A 148 -8.41 -13.55 -3.16
N THR A 149 -7.65 -14.63 -3.08
CA THR A 149 -6.25 -14.60 -2.66
C THR A 149 -5.35 -14.87 -3.88
N PRO A 150 -4.48 -13.93 -4.26
CA PRO A 150 -4.33 -12.57 -3.71
C PRO A 150 -5.50 -11.65 -4.03
N GLY A 151 -5.63 -10.55 -3.28
CA GLY A 151 -6.68 -9.56 -3.50
C GLY A 151 -6.72 -9.02 -4.92
N GLN A 152 -7.91 -8.76 -5.43
CA GLN A 152 -8.13 -8.35 -6.83
C GLN A 152 -8.86 -7.00 -6.90
N ILE A 153 -8.64 -6.25 -7.97
CA ILE A 153 -9.40 -5.03 -8.25
C ILE A 153 -10.63 -5.41 -9.06
N ALA A 154 -11.82 -5.20 -8.50
CA ALA A 154 -13.10 -5.37 -9.17
C ALA A 154 -13.74 -4.00 -9.42
N THR A 155 -14.10 -3.70 -10.67
CA THR A 155 -14.77 -2.44 -11.05
C THR A 155 -16.15 -2.73 -11.57
N LEU A 156 -17.16 -2.22 -10.86
CA LEU A 156 -18.58 -2.32 -11.18
C LEU A 156 -19.08 -0.96 -11.68
N ILE A 157 -19.50 -0.90 -12.93
CA ILE A 157 -20.07 0.31 -13.56
C ILE A 157 -21.57 0.27 -13.34
N LEU A 158 -22.11 1.28 -12.66
CA LEU A 158 -23.52 1.37 -12.24
C LEU A 158 -24.26 2.46 -13.02
N PRO A 159 -25.01 2.12 -14.10
CA PRO A 159 -25.87 3.08 -14.81
C PRO A 159 -26.95 3.66 -13.89
N GLY A 160 -27.30 4.93 -14.11
CA GLY A 160 -28.31 5.63 -13.33
C GLY A 160 -29.64 4.87 -13.24
N ASP A 161 -30.18 4.39 -14.38
CA ASP A 161 -31.42 3.62 -14.42
C ASP A 161 -31.33 2.28 -13.66
N ALA A 162 -30.21 1.59 -13.71
CA ALA A 162 -29.97 0.43 -12.88
C ALA A 162 -29.97 0.78 -11.37
N SER A 163 -29.55 2.01 -11.03
CA SER A 163 -29.52 2.50 -9.65
C SER A 163 -30.91 2.80 -9.08
N TRP A 164 -31.79 3.50 -9.85
CA TRP A 164 -33.07 3.99 -9.31
C TRP A 164 -34.29 3.08 -9.58
N GLN A 165 -34.24 2.16 -10.55
CA GLN A 165 -35.32 1.25 -10.85
C GLN A 165 -35.46 0.14 -9.80
N ASP A 166 -36.64 -0.49 -9.72
CA ASP A 166 -36.90 -1.59 -8.82
C ASP A 166 -36.01 -2.80 -9.15
N ALA A 167 -35.31 -3.30 -8.17
CA ALA A 167 -34.42 -4.46 -8.28
C ALA A 167 -35.18 -5.81 -8.23
N GLY A 168 -36.43 -5.81 -7.82
CA GLY A 168 -37.28 -7.01 -7.78
C GLY A 168 -36.88 -8.06 -6.75
N GLY A 169 -35.91 -7.79 -5.88
CA GLY A 169 -35.43 -8.82 -4.97
C GLY A 169 -34.43 -8.39 -3.89
N THR A 170 -33.99 -9.39 -3.15
CA THR A 170 -32.99 -9.28 -2.08
C THR A 170 -31.55 -9.39 -2.62
N ALA A 171 -30.57 -9.19 -1.73
CA ALA A 171 -29.15 -9.43 -2.04
C ALA A 171 -28.92 -10.86 -2.57
N ALA A 172 -28.02 -10.99 -3.54
CA ALA A 172 -27.64 -12.28 -4.09
C ALA A 172 -26.57 -12.95 -3.20
N PRO A 173 -26.51 -14.29 -3.14
CA PRO A 173 -25.39 -14.98 -2.50
C PRO A 173 -24.11 -14.73 -3.32
N ALA A 174 -23.00 -14.42 -2.66
CA ALA A 174 -21.73 -14.30 -3.34
C ALA A 174 -21.21 -15.68 -3.76
N PRO A 175 -20.62 -15.79 -4.96
CA PRO A 175 -19.79 -16.94 -5.29
C PRO A 175 -18.67 -17.12 -4.24
N ALA A 176 -18.23 -18.36 -4.03
CA ALA A 176 -17.08 -18.58 -3.16
C ALA A 176 -15.83 -17.91 -3.75
N ALA A 177 -15.18 -17.07 -2.97
CA ALA A 177 -13.90 -16.51 -3.37
C ALA A 177 -12.82 -17.60 -3.40
N ALA A 178 -11.91 -17.52 -4.39
CA ALA A 178 -10.76 -18.42 -4.45
C ALA A 178 -9.88 -18.21 -3.22
N ARG A 179 -9.60 -19.30 -2.50
CA ARG A 179 -8.73 -19.30 -1.31
C ARG A 179 -7.32 -19.73 -1.70
N ALA A 180 -6.35 -19.25 -0.91
CA ALA A 180 -4.98 -19.73 -1.02
C ALA A 180 -4.91 -21.25 -0.81
N THR A 181 -4.15 -21.92 -1.66
CA THR A 181 -3.83 -23.35 -1.54
C THR A 181 -2.38 -23.53 -1.10
N ALA A 182 -2.09 -24.62 -0.43
CA ALA A 182 -0.70 -24.96 -0.14
C ALA A 182 0.10 -25.17 -1.45
N PRO A 183 1.40 -24.84 -1.47
CA PRO A 183 2.25 -25.13 -2.62
C PRO A 183 2.43 -26.64 -2.82
N ASP A 184 2.86 -27.02 -4.03
CA ASP A 184 3.15 -28.40 -4.37
C ASP A 184 4.26 -29.01 -3.47
N ALA A 185 4.01 -30.21 -2.92
CA ALA A 185 4.94 -30.91 -2.06
C ALA A 185 6.30 -31.23 -2.74
N ALA A 186 6.31 -31.54 -4.03
CA ALA A 186 7.53 -31.76 -4.77
C ALA A 186 8.40 -30.50 -4.90
N ARG A 187 7.75 -29.35 -5.03
CA ARG A 187 8.41 -28.03 -5.00
C ARG A 187 9.04 -27.76 -3.64
N VAL A 188 8.30 -28.00 -2.55
CA VAL A 188 8.81 -27.84 -1.18
C VAL A 188 10.02 -28.73 -0.92
N GLU A 189 9.97 -30.02 -1.33
CA GLU A 189 11.09 -30.95 -1.16
C GLU A 189 12.31 -30.55 -2.02
N HIS A 190 12.09 -30.01 -3.23
CA HIS A 190 13.16 -29.42 -4.02
C HIS A 190 13.86 -28.27 -3.28
N ILE A 191 13.10 -27.34 -2.72
CA ILE A 191 13.64 -26.22 -1.95
C ILE A 191 14.37 -26.69 -0.69
N ALA A 192 13.83 -27.70 0.00
CA ALA A 192 14.51 -28.29 1.16
C ALA A 192 15.89 -28.87 0.78
N ARG A 193 16.02 -29.49 -0.39
CA ARG A 193 17.32 -29.99 -0.91
C ARG A 193 18.29 -28.86 -1.23
N VAL A 194 17.79 -27.78 -1.86
CA VAL A 194 18.59 -26.56 -2.11
C VAL A 194 19.13 -25.98 -0.80
N LEU A 195 18.29 -25.83 0.21
CA LEU A 195 18.71 -25.30 1.51
C LEU A 195 19.68 -26.22 2.27
N ARG A 196 19.58 -27.54 2.09
CA ARG A 196 20.51 -28.53 2.69
C ARG A 196 21.86 -28.61 1.98
N SER A 197 22.01 -28.04 0.77
CA SER A 197 23.29 -28.00 0.07
C SER A 197 24.36 -27.22 0.85
N GLY A 198 23.95 -26.26 1.69
CA GLY A 198 24.85 -25.36 2.38
C GLY A 198 25.39 -24.24 1.52
N GLU A 199 24.99 -24.15 0.24
CA GLU A 199 25.35 -23.05 -0.64
C GLU A 199 24.68 -21.74 -0.22
N PRO A 200 25.32 -20.59 -0.43
CA PRO A 200 24.74 -19.29 -0.05
C PRO A 200 23.37 -19.07 -0.68
N THR A 201 22.34 -19.00 0.16
CA THR A 201 20.94 -18.92 -0.26
C THR A 201 20.24 -17.71 0.34
N LEU A 202 19.49 -16.99 -0.50
CA LEU A 202 18.63 -15.88 -0.11
C LEU A 202 17.16 -16.25 -0.32
N LEU A 203 16.34 -16.15 0.74
CA LEU A 203 14.88 -16.16 0.61
C LEU A 203 14.40 -14.72 0.47
N VAL A 204 13.73 -14.41 -0.64
CA VAL A 204 13.09 -13.11 -0.89
C VAL A 204 11.59 -13.24 -0.63
N LEU A 205 11.11 -12.56 0.42
CA LEU A 205 9.74 -12.62 0.90
C LEU A 205 8.93 -11.42 0.38
N GLY A 206 7.73 -11.69 -0.10
CA GLY A 206 6.72 -10.69 -0.44
C GLY A 206 5.35 -11.03 0.15
N GLY A 207 4.33 -10.31 -0.25
CA GLY A 207 2.95 -10.57 0.11
C GLY A 207 2.70 -10.86 1.59
N ARG A 208 2.07 -11.98 1.90
CA ARG A 208 1.75 -12.42 3.26
C ARG A 208 2.93 -13.07 3.99
N ALA A 209 3.98 -13.46 3.27
CA ALA A 209 5.19 -14.05 3.87
C ALA A 209 5.97 -13.08 4.77
N THR A 210 5.72 -11.78 4.67
CA THR A 210 6.39 -10.71 5.45
C THR A 210 5.75 -10.41 6.79
N ARG A 211 4.77 -11.22 7.24
CA ARG A 211 4.01 -10.95 8.46
C ARG A 211 3.46 -12.21 9.14
N GLY A 212 3.07 -12.07 10.40
CA GLY A 212 2.39 -13.10 11.18
C GLY A 212 3.15 -14.42 11.26
N ARG A 213 2.40 -15.52 11.14
CA ARG A 213 2.91 -16.89 11.23
C ARG A 213 3.95 -17.21 10.15
N ALA A 214 3.74 -16.75 8.92
CA ALA A 214 4.68 -17.01 7.83
C ALA A 214 6.07 -16.39 8.13
N LEU A 215 6.12 -15.16 8.63
CA LEU A 215 7.37 -14.50 9.00
C LEU A 215 8.09 -15.22 10.15
N GLU A 216 7.36 -15.74 11.15
CA GLU A 216 7.93 -16.55 12.24
C GLU A 216 8.57 -17.83 11.69
N LEU A 217 7.86 -18.54 10.81
CA LEU A 217 8.36 -19.78 10.18
C LEU A 217 9.57 -19.52 9.30
N ALA A 218 9.62 -18.41 8.56
CA ALA A 218 10.82 -18.00 7.83
C ALA A 218 12.03 -17.83 8.77
N GLY A 219 11.80 -17.30 9.98
CA GLY A 219 12.83 -17.22 11.02
C GLY A 219 13.35 -18.60 11.48
N LYS A 220 12.47 -19.61 11.58
CA LYS A 220 12.86 -20.99 11.89
C LYS A 220 13.70 -21.61 10.77
N ILE A 221 13.31 -21.37 9.50
CA ILE A 221 14.06 -21.81 8.33
C ILE A 221 15.47 -21.20 8.33
N LYS A 222 15.58 -19.90 8.61
CA LYS A 222 16.87 -19.22 8.77
C LYS A 222 17.71 -19.85 9.88
N ALA A 223 17.12 -20.14 11.03
CA ALA A 223 17.83 -20.78 12.15
C ALA A 223 18.32 -22.20 11.81
N ALA A 224 17.56 -22.96 10.99
CA ALA A 224 17.91 -24.31 10.59
C ALA A 224 19.00 -24.38 9.52
N THR A 225 19.05 -23.41 8.60
CA THR A 225 19.82 -23.53 7.35
C THR A 225 20.90 -22.46 7.20
N GLY A 226 20.84 -21.38 7.99
CA GLY A 226 21.72 -20.22 7.83
C GLY A 226 21.41 -19.34 6.62
N CYS A 227 20.32 -19.60 5.85
CA CYS A 227 19.92 -18.76 4.73
C CYS A 227 19.64 -17.32 5.18
N ARG A 228 19.81 -16.36 4.28
CA ARG A 228 19.43 -14.97 4.54
C ARG A 228 17.98 -14.73 4.13
N LEU A 229 17.33 -13.79 4.82
CA LEU A 229 15.95 -13.39 4.54
C LEU A 229 15.93 -11.93 4.11
N ALA A 230 15.30 -11.62 2.99
CA ALA A 230 15.15 -10.26 2.51
C ALA A 230 13.76 -10.00 1.92
N THR A 231 13.45 -8.72 1.73
CA THR A 231 12.35 -8.25 0.89
C THR A 231 12.89 -7.53 -0.33
N GLN A 232 12.06 -7.34 -1.35
CA GLN A 232 12.28 -6.33 -2.37
C GLN A 232 12.42 -4.95 -1.70
N PHE A 233 12.89 -3.95 -2.45
CA PHE A 233 13.00 -2.59 -1.92
C PHE A 233 11.65 -2.04 -1.42
N PHE A 234 10.57 -2.31 -2.14
CA PHE A 234 9.21 -1.98 -1.76
C PHE A 234 8.43 -3.24 -1.38
N SER A 235 7.65 -3.15 -0.31
CA SER A 235 6.78 -4.24 0.18
C SER A 235 5.42 -3.70 0.58
N ALA A 236 4.36 -4.49 0.35
CA ALA A 236 3.00 -4.07 0.64
C ALA A 236 2.79 -3.78 2.13
N ARG A 237 3.27 -4.69 2.99
CA ARG A 237 3.25 -4.57 4.46
C ARG A 237 4.30 -5.50 5.04
N ILE A 238 5.05 -5.02 6.01
CA ILE A 238 6.04 -5.82 6.75
C ILE A 238 5.78 -5.65 8.24
N GLU A 239 5.66 -6.73 8.99
CA GLU A 239 5.74 -6.70 10.45
C GLU A 239 7.22 -6.74 10.86
N ARG A 240 7.66 -5.74 11.62
CA ARG A 240 9.08 -5.55 11.96
C ARG A 240 9.29 -4.93 13.33
N GLY A 241 10.56 -4.75 13.69
CA GLY A 241 10.98 -4.22 15.00
C GLY A 241 11.33 -5.33 15.99
N ALA A 242 11.52 -4.94 17.23
CA ALA A 242 11.87 -5.85 18.33
C ALA A 242 10.85 -7.01 18.44
N GLY A 243 11.34 -8.21 18.73
CA GLY A 243 10.50 -9.40 18.85
C GLY A 243 10.04 -10.04 17.52
N ARG A 244 10.37 -9.44 16.36
CA ARG A 244 10.03 -9.95 15.03
C ARG A 244 11.23 -10.58 14.33
N THR A 245 11.00 -11.48 13.37
CA THR A 245 12.06 -11.97 12.47
C THR A 245 12.54 -10.82 11.60
N THR A 246 13.86 -10.59 11.59
CA THR A 246 14.45 -9.52 10.77
C THR A 246 14.51 -9.90 9.32
N LEU A 247 14.01 -9.02 8.45
CA LEU A 247 14.19 -9.06 7.01
C LEU A 247 15.15 -7.96 6.57
N GLU A 248 16.12 -8.31 5.75
CA GLU A 248 16.95 -7.37 5.05
C GLU A 248 16.15 -6.74 3.89
N ARG A 249 16.66 -5.67 3.29
CA ARG A 249 16.03 -5.04 2.12
C ARG A 249 17.02 -5.01 0.97
N ILE A 250 16.65 -5.56 -0.18
CA ILE A 250 17.42 -5.43 -1.40
C ILE A 250 17.53 -3.95 -1.75
N PRO A 251 18.73 -3.40 -1.99
CA PRO A 251 18.89 -1.98 -2.29
C PRO A 251 18.14 -1.54 -3.56
N TYR A 252 17.68 -0.28 -3.59
CA TYR A 252 17.02 0.31 -4.76
C TYR A 252 17.96 0.51 -5.95
N ALA A 253 19.14 1.07 -5.68
CA ALA A 253 20.10 1.41 -6.71
C ALA A 253 20.79 0.14 -7.28
N VAL A 254 20.92 0.06 -8.60
CA VAL A 254 21.39 -1.15 -9.32
C VAL A 254 22.75 -1.63 -8.83
N GLY A 255 23.75 -0.74 -8.69
CA GLY A 255 25.09 -1.12 -8.22
C GLY A 255 25.07 -1.79 -6.83
N PRO A 256 24.57 -1.10 -5.79
CA PRO A 256 24.42 -1.69 -4.47
C PRO A 256 23.55 -2.96 -4.45
N ALA A 257 22.51 -3.07 -5.30
CA ALA A 257 21.70 -4.28 -5.38
C ALA A 257 22.49 -5.46 -5.96
N LEU A 258 23.27 -5.24 -7.02
CA LEU A 258 24.17 -6.25 -7.59
C LEU A 258 25.23 -6.68 -6.56
N ASP A 259 25.84 -5.73 -5.84
CA ASP A 259 26.81 -6.02 -4.79
C ASP A 259 26.20 -6.85 -3.65
N TYR A 260 24.94 -6.57 -3.28
CA TYR A 260 24.21 -7.33 -2.28
C TYR A 260 23.91 -8.76 -2.74
N LEU A 261 23.52 -8.93 -4.01
CA LEU A 261 23.02 -10.20 -4.56
C LEU A 261 24.12 -11.11 -5.12
N LYS A 262 25.31 -10.60 -5.44
CA LYS A 262 26.41 -11.37 -6.07
C LYS A 262 26.93 -12.54 -5.26
N GLY A 263 26.67 -12.55 -3.94
CA GLY A 263 27.16 -13.60 -3.04
C GLY A 263 26.24 -14.82 -2.90
N PHE A 264 25.09 -14.84 -3.59
CA PHE A 264 24.12 -15.93 -3.47
C PHE A 264 24.16 -16.85 -4.70
N ALA A 265 24.34 -18.16 -4.46
CA ALA A 265 24.17 -19.19 -5.47
C ALA A 265 22.69 -19.47 -5.77
N HIS A 266 21.82 -19.32 -4.75
CA HIS A 266 20.39 -19.56 -4.85
C HIS A 266 19.57 -18.37 -4.34
N ILE A 267 18.55 -18.00 -5.10
CA ILE A 267 17.51 -17.04 -4.71
C ILE A 267 16.17 -17.76 -4.71
N ILE A 268 15.51 -17.84 -3.57
CA ILE A 268 14.20 -18.49 -3.42
C ILE A 268 13.15 -17.40 -3.22
N THR A 269 12.19 -17.30 -4.12
CA THR A 269 11.09 -16.33 -4.05
C THR A 269 9.86 -16.92 -3.35
N VAL A 270 9.18 -16.06 -2.56
CA VAL A 270 7.98 -16.39 -1.80
C VAL A 270 7.00 -15.25 -1.94
N GLU A 271 5.90 -15.46 -2.66
CA GLU A 271 4.91 -14.41 -3.02
C GLU A 271 5.54 -13.15 -3.65
N THR A 272 6.63 -13.31 -4.37
CA THR A 272 7.30 -12.20 -5.09
C THR A 272 8.04 -12.72 -6.31
N SER A 273 8.40 -11.84 -7.23
CA SER A 273 9.23 -12.17 -8.39
C SER A 273 10.73 -12.10 -8.05
N GLU A 274 11.57 -12.55 -8.99
CA GLU A 274 13.02 -12.32 -8.88
C GLU A 274 13.35 -10.83 -8.86
N PRO A 275 14.48 -10.41 -8.22
CA PRO A 275 14.88 -9.02 -8.14
C PRO A 275 15.19 -8.42 -9.52
N VAL A 276 14.51 -7.30 -9.84
CA VAL A 276 14.71 -6.53 -11.07
C VAL A 276 14.98 -5.07 -10.76
N ALA A 277 15.72 -4.38 -11.63
CA ALA A 277 15.90 -2.94 -11.53
C ALA A 277 14.54 -2.21 -11.70
N PHE A 278 14.34 -1.13 -10.95
CA PHE A 278 13.08 -0.38 -11.01
C PHE A 278 12.89 0.26 -12.39
N PHE A 279 13.98 0.78 -12.97
CA PHE A 279 14.04 1.28 -14.34
C PHE A 279 15.15 0.58 -15.11
N SER A 280 15.07 0.60 -16.45
CA SER A 280 16.19 0.28 -17.30
C SER A 280 17.17 1.46 -17.32
N TYR A 281 18.44 1.21 -17.02
CA TYR A 281 19.49 2.21 -17.03
C TYR A 281 20.50 1.90 -18.12
N PRO A 282 21.12 2.90 -18.77
CA PRO A 282 22.21 2.68 -19.72
C PRO A 282 23.33 1.85 -19.08
N ASP A 283 23.79 0.86 -19.81
CA ASP A 283 24.94 -0.01 -19.46
C ASP A 283 24.79 -0.76 -18.10
N LYS A 284 23.55 -0.92 -17.59
CA LYS A 284 23.25 -1.68 -16.38
C LYS A 284 22.26 -2.82 -16.66
N PRO A 285 22.39 -3.98 -16.00
CA PRO A 285 21.46 -5.08 -16.19
C PRO A 285 20.10 -4.79 -15.57
N SER A 286 19.03 -5.30 -16.17
CA SER A 286 17.67 -5.27 -15.60
C SER A 286 17.47 -6.34 -14.54
N LEU A 287 18.08 -7.54 -14.69
CA LEU A 287 18.10 -8.58 -13.66
C LEU A 287 19.23 -8.29 -12.68
N LEU A 288 18.93 -8.33 -11.39
CA LEU A 288 19.87 -7.92 -10.33
C LEU A 288 20.62 -9.08 -9.69
N LYS A 289 20.35 -10.34 -10.09
CA LYS A 289 21.06 -11.51 -9.59
C LYS A 289 22.42 -11.71 -10.30
N ALA A 290 23.32 -12.48 -9.67
CA ALA A 290 24.51 -12.98 -10.35
C ALA A 290 24.12 -13.83 -11.56
N PRO A 291 24.89 -13.81 -12.69
CA PRO A 291 24.54 -14.56 -13.90
C PRO A 291 24.38 -16.06 -13.68
N ASP A 292 25.17 -16.64 -12.78
CA ASP A 292 25.21 -18.06 -12.40
C ASP A 292 24.25 -18.42 -11.24
N ALA A 293 23.63 -17.41 -10.58
CA ALA A 293 22.67 -17.69 -9.53
C ALA A 293 21.37 -18.31 -10.06
N SER A 294 20.95 -19.40 -9.41
CA SER A 294 19.68 -20.08 -9.69
C SER A 294 18.54 -19.42 -8.95
N VAL A 295 17.40 -19.20 -9.64
CA VAL A 295 16.18 -18.70 -9.02
C VAL A 295 15.18 -19.85 -8.90
N HIS A 296 14.57 -19.96 -7.73
CA HIS A 296 13.56 -20.95 -7.40
C HIS A 296 12.34 -20.24 -6.81
N THR A 297 11.14 -20.78 -7.03
CA THR A 297 9.93 -20.30 -6.38
C THR A 297 9.46 -21.33 -5.37
N LEU A 298 9.29 -20.94 -4.11
CA LEU A 298 8.69 -21.80 -3.09
C LEU A 298 7.16 -21.62 -3.07
N VAL A 299 6.70 -20.38 -3.05
CA VAL A 299 5.26 -20.04 -2.98
C VAL A 299 4.94 -19.01 -4.06
N GLU A 300 4.00 -19.36 -4.92
CA GLU A 300 3.47 -18.44 -5.94
C GLU A 300 2.49 -17.45 -5.33
N SER A 301 2.25 -16.35 -6.04
CA SER A 301 1.20 -15.39 -5.66
C SER A 301 -0.17 -16.08 -5.70
N GLY A 302 -0.89 -16.09 -4.57
CA GLY A 302 -2.17 -16.78 -4.42
C GLY A 302 -2.08 -18.15 -3.71
N GLU A 303 -0.90 -18.66 -3.47
CA GLU A 303 -0.68 -19.80 -2.57
C GLU A 303 -0.55 -19.36 -1.11
N ASP A 304 -0.61 -20.30 -0.17
CA ASP A 304 -0.51 -20.04 1.28
C ASP A 304 0.95 -20.13 1.74
N SER A 305 1.53 -18.97 2.01
CA SER A 305 2.92 -18.89 2.50
C SER A 305 3.11 -19.55 3.86
N ALA A 306 2.11 -19.48 4.76
CA ALA A 306 2.25 -20.11 6.06
C ALA A 306 2.26 -21.63 5.92
N ALA A 307 1.35 -22.18 5.12
CA ALA A 307 1.32 -23.61 4.80
C ALA A 307 2.62 -24.05 4.10
N GLY A 308 3.10 -23.27 3.13
CA GLY A 308 4.36 -23.57 2.41
C GLY A 308 5.57 -23.59 3.35
N PHE A 309 5.66 -22.65 4.26
CA PHE A 309 6.73 -22.63 5.26
C PHE A 309 6.58 -23.70 6.32
N GLU A 310 5.37 -24.09 6.73
CA GLU A 310 5.15 -25.22 7.64
C GLU A 310 5.65 -26.52 7.02
N MET A 311 5.27 -26.80 5.76
CA MET A 311 5.76 -27.95 5.01
C MET A 311 7.31 -27.93 4.89
N LEU A 312 7.91 -26.76 4.63
CA LEU A 312 9.35 -26.62 4.51
C LEU A 312 10.07 -26.82 5.84
N VAL A 313 9.55 -26.28 6.94
CA VAL A 313 10.06 -26.49 8.31
C VAL A 313 10.04 -27.98 8.68
N GLU A 314 8.95 -28.69 8.33
CA GLU A 314 8.83 -30.13 8.53
C GLU A 314 9.85 -30.89 7.67
N ALA A 315 9.92 -30.61 6.38
CA ALA A 315 10.89 -31.21 5.47
C ALA A 315 12.34 -31.03 5.95
N LEU A 316 12.68 -29.86 6.51
CA LEU A 316 14.01 -29.58 7.08
C LEU A 316 14.25 -30.22 8.46
N GLY A 317 13.24 -30.84 9.09
CA GLY A 317 13.33 -31.36 10.46
C GLY A 317 13.46 -30.26 11.53
N ALA A 318 13.03 -29.03 11.22
CA ALA A 318 13.25 -27.82 12.03
C ALA A 318 12.07 -27.44 12.93
N THR A 319 11.08 -28.32 13.11
CA THR A 319 9.87 -28.05 13.91
C THR A 319 10.20 -27.67 15.36
N HIS A 320 11.27 -28.23 15.93
CA HIS A 320 11.72 -28.00 17.30
C HIS A 320 12.52 -26.69 17.48
N LEU A 321 12.92 -26.04 16.38
CA LEU A 321 13.70 -24.80 16.46
C LEU A 321 12.78 -23.59 16.70
N ALA A 322 13.35 -22.57 17.34
CA ALA A 322 12.74 -21.26 17.48
C ALA A 322 13.39 -20.26 16.52
N ALA A 323 12.59 -19.33 16.00
CA ALA A 323 13.14 -18.16 15.32
C ALA A 323 13.94 -17.30 16.31
N VAL A 324 15.02 -16.68 15.83
CA VAL A 324 15.78 -15.69 16.61
C VAL A 324 15.17 -14.32 16.34
N PRO A 325 14.42 -13.75 17.30
CA PRO A 325 13.77 -12.46 17.10
C PRO A 325 14.78 -11.31 17.17
N GLN A 326 14.45 -10.21 16.52
CA GLN A 326 15.21 -8.97 16.62
C GLN A 326 15.22 -8.48 18.09
N ALA A 327 16.40 -8.21 18.62
CA ALA A 327 16.52 -7.59 19.92
C ALA A 327 16.05 -6.13 19.89
N ARG A 328 15.49 -5.65 21.00
CA ARG A 328 15.21 -4.22 21.21
C ARG A 328 16.52 -3.44 21.24
N SER A 329 16.58 -2.32 20.53
CA SER A 329 17.68 -1.36 20.68
C SER A 329 17.17 -0.10 21.38
N ASP A 330 17.92 0.34 22.39
CA ASP A 330 17.65 1.62 23.07
C ASP A 330 18.23 2.74 22.19
N ALA A 331 17.39 3.25 21.29
CA ALA A 331 17.79 4.36 20.44
C ALA A 331 17.82 5.66 21.28
N THR A 332 18.97 6.32 21.31
CA THR A 332 19.11 7.64 21.93
C THR A 332 18.51 8.71 20.99
N PRO A 333 17.69 9.64 21.51
CA PRO A 333 17.21 10.76 20.72
C PRO A 333 18.38 11.53 20.09
N PRO A 334 18.33 11.81 18.78
CA PRO A 334 19.40 12.53 18.09
C PRO A 334 19.42 14.02 18.44
N SER A 335 20.55 14.67 18.17
CA SER A 335 20.73 16.11 18.30
C SER A 335 21.36 16.72 17.04
N GLY A 336 21.16 18.02 16.82
CA GLY A 336 21.76 18.81 15.77
C GLY A 336 20.96 18.86 14.48
N ALA A 337 21.63 18.84 13.33
CA ALA A 337 21.02 19.03 12.03
C ALA A 337 20.11 17.86 11.62
N LEU A 338 19.06 18.18 10.87
CA LEU A 338 18.21 17.19 10.21
C LEU A 338 18.97 16.56 9.02
N THR A 339 19.20 15.26 9.12
CA THR A 339 19.78 14.41 8.08
C THR A 339 18.95 13.13 7.95
N PRO A 340 19.03 12.36 6.87
CA PRO A 340 18.35 11.06 6.80
C PRO A 340 18.65 10.16 8.01
N ALA A 341 19.90 10.16 8.51
CA ALA A 341 20.29 9.38 9.67
C ALA A 341 19.66 9.89 10.97
N SER A 342 19.74 11.21 11.26
CA SER A 342 19.14 11.77 12.49
C SER A 342 17.62 11.67 12.48
N ILE A 343 16.95 11.78 11.33
CA ILE A 343 15.53 11.55 11.18
C ILE A 343 15.18 10.08 11.52
N ALA A 344 15.91 9.14 10.96
CA ALA A 344 15.69 7.71 11.23
C ALA A 344 15.98 7.33 12.69
N GLN A 345 16.98 7.96 13.33
CA GLN A 345 17.27 7.80 14.76
C GLN A 345 16.14 8.36 15.64
N ALA A 346 15.60 9.55 15.28
CA ALA A 346 14.45 10.14 15.97
C ALA A 346 13.22 9.23 15.89
N LEU A 347 12.96 8.66 14.72
CA LEU A 347 11.89 7.66 14.52
C LEU A 347 12.14 6.42 15.39
N ALA A 348 13.37 5.86 15.37
CA ALA A 348 13.72 4.68 16.17
C ALA A 348 13.48 4.90 17.68
N ALA A 349 13.77 6.12 18.17
CA ALA A 349 13.59 6.48 19.57
C ALA A 349 12.13 6.79 19.95
N ALA A 350 11.31 7.28 18.99
CA ALA A 350 9.97 7.78 19.27
C ALA A 350 8.83 6.79 18.92
N LEU A 351 9.04 5.84 17.99
CA LEU A 351 7.97 4.94 17.55
C LEU A 351 7.39 4.13 18.71
N PRO A 352 6.07 4.24 19.00
CA PRO A 352 5.44 3.43 20.03
C PRO A 352 5.19 2.00 19.54
N GLU A 353 4.94 1.11 20.49
CA GLU A 353 4.56 -0.28 20.16
C GLU A 353 3.27 -0.33 19.33
N ASN A 354 3.25 -1.28 18.39
CA ASN A 354 2.11 -1.54 17.51
C ASN A 354 1.67 -0.35 16.65
N CYS A 355 2.50 0.67 16.46
CA CYS A 355 2.19 1.73 15.50
C CYS A 355 2.28 1.20 14.04
N ILE A 356 1.82 2.01 13.11
CA ILE A 356 1.88 1.70 11.68
C ILE A 356 2.59 2.85 11.00
N VAL A 357 3.62 2.54 10.19
CA VAL A 357 4.36 3.52 9.40
C VAL A 357 3.98 3.35 7.94
N VAL A 358 3.38 4.36 7.34
CA VAL A 358 3.15 4.47 5.90
C VAL A 358 4.25 5.32 5.31
N ASP A 359 5.10 4.74 4.48
CA ASP A 359 6.33 5.37 4.02
C ASP A 359 6.29 5.71 2.52
N GLU A 360 6.26 7.00 2.25
CA GLU A 360 6.47 7.63 0.94
C GLU A 360 7.55 8.73 1.02
N SER A 361 8.50 8.58 1.92
CA SER A 361 9.55 9.57 2.17
C SER A 361 10.67 9.59 1.12
N LEU A 362 10.69 8.62 0.21
CA LEU A 362 11.60 8.50 -0.92
C LEU A 362 13.09 8.70 -0.53
N THR A 363 13.68 9.85 -0.90
CA THR A 363 15.10 10.11 -0.67
C THR A 363 15.44 10.32 0.80
N THR A 364 14.59 10.97 1.57
CA THR A 364 14.82 11.30 2.98
C THR A 364 14.74 10.07 3.90
N GLY A 365 13.84 9.13 3.58
CA GLY A 365 13.61 7.93 4.40
C GLY A 365 14.53 6.73 4.09
N ARG A 366 15.55 6.89 3.28
CA ARG A 366 16.41 5.76 2.83
C ARG A 366 17.01 4.94 3.98
N GLU A 367 17.38 5.59 5.08
CA GLU A 367 18.01 4.95 6.22
C GLU A 367 17.02 4.43 7.27
N THR A 368 15.74 4.81 7.16
CA THR A 368 14.70 4.49 8.14
C THR A 368 14.61 2.99 8.41
N MET A 369 14.56 2.16 7.36
CA MET A 369 14.40 0.73 7.54
C MET A 369 15.60 0.09 8.27
N GLY A 370 16.83 0.54 8.01
CA GLY A 370 18.03 0.06 8.69
C GLY A 370 18.09 0.49 10.16
N LEU A 371 17.90 1.78 10.41
CA LEU A 371 18.08 2.35 11.74
C LEU A 371 16.90 2.07 12.70
N THR A 372 15.72 1.72 12.18
CA THR A 372 14.56 1.33 13.01
C THR A 372 14.38 -0.18 13.16
N VAL A 373 15.37 -0.99 12.78
CA VAL A 373 15.28 -2.46 12.88
C VAL A 373 15.02 -2.94 14.29
N GLY A 374 15.65 -2.33 15.30
CA GLY A 374 15.46 -2.64 16.72
C GLY A 374 14.47 -1.72 17.44
N ALA A 375 13.73 -0.86 16.74
CA ALA A 375 12.68 -0.04 17.33
C ALA A 375 11.53 -0.88 17.88
N ALA A 376 10.54 -0.25 18.53
CA ALA A 376 9.31 -0.93 18.94
C ALA A 376 8.69 -1.74 17.80
N PRO A 377 8.00 -2.88 18.08
CA PRO A 377 7.31 -3.64 17.05
C PRO A 377 6.25 -2.78 16.36
N HIS A 378 6.29 -2.76 15.03
CA HIS A 378 5.42 -1.94 14.20
C HIS A 378 5.22 -2.56 12.82
N ASP A 379 4.20 -2.09 12.09
CA ASP A 379 4.03 -2.38 10.67
C ASP A 379 4.67 -1.29 9.82
N LEU A 380 5.29 -1.68 8.71
CA LEU A 380 5.79 -0.78 7.67
C LEU A 380 5.07 -1.06 6.36
N ILE A 381 4.54 -0.02 5.72
CA ILE A 381 3.78 -0.07 4.47
C ILE A 381 4.46 0.82 3.44
N ASN A 382 4.80 0.28 2.26
CA ASN A 382 5.44 1.01 1.18
C ASN A 382 4.59 1.03 -0.09
N ASN A 383 4.97 1.89 -1.03
CA ASN A 383 4.35 2.02 -2.34
C ASN A 383 4.96 1.05 -3.36
N LEU A 384 4.25 -0.03 -3.74
CA LEU A 384 4.72 -1.00 -4.73
C LEU A 384 4.51 -0.56 -6.18
N GLY A 385 3.54 0.30 -6.43
CA GLY A 385 3.21 0.76 -7.78
C GLY A 385 4.10 1.89 -8.27
N GLY A 386 4.75 2.62 -7.37
CA GLY A 386 5.63 3.74 -7.70
C GLY A 386 4.91 5.04 -8.08
N SER A 387 3.58 5.05 -8.14
CA SER A 387 2.81 6.28 -8.36
C SER A 387 2.77 7.09 -7.06
N ILE A 388 3.35 8.29 -7.07
CA ILE A 388 3.39 9.20 -5.91
C ILE A 388 2.01 9.79 -5.60
N GLY A 389 1.82 10.28 -4.37
CA GLY A 389 0.51 10.67 -3.85
C GLY A 389 -0.25 9.51 -3.22
N TYR A 390 0.48 8.54 -2.74
CA TYR A 390 0.01 7.32 -2.10
C TYR A 390 -0.10 7.45 -0.57
N GLY A 391 0.88 8.11 0.08
CA GLY A 391 1.08 8.03 1.53
C GLY A 391 -0.11 8.49 2.34
N THR A 392 -0.60 9.72 2.11
CA THR A 392 -1.70 10.30 2.89
C THR A 392 -3.04 9.59 2.68
N PRO A 393 -3.45 9.16 1.47
CA PRO A 393 -4.65 8.34 1.29
C PRO A 393 -4.57 6.98 1.96
N VAL A 394 -3.45 6.28 1.80
CA VAL A 394 -3.26 4.96 2.44
C VAL A 394 -3.29 5.09 3.96
N ALA A 395 -2.67 6.12 4.53
CA ALA A 395 -2.75 6.38 5.96
C ALA A 395 -4.21 6.57 6.45
N THR A 396 -5.08 7.20 5.63
CA THR A 396 -6.52 7.32 5.92
C THR A 396 -7.16 5.93 6.09
N GLY A 397 -6.96 5.06 5.10
CA GLY A 397 -7.52 3.70 5.13
C GLY A 397 -6.97 2.84 6.26
N VAL A 398 -5.67 2.93 6.50
CA VAL A 398 -4.96 2.24 7.59
C VAL A 398 -5.52 2.65 8.97
N ALA A 399 -5.70 3.95 9.20
CA ALA A 399 -6.22 4.45 10.47
C ALA A 399 -7.69 4.04 10.71
N LEU A 400 -8.49 3.95 9.64
CA LEU A 400 -9.87 3.46 9.72
C LEU A 400 -9.94 1.95 9.94
N ALA A 401 -8.96 1.20 9.41
CA ALA A 401 -8.84 -0.24 9.63
C ALA A 401 -8.36 -0.59 11.05
N CYS A 402 -7.53 0.27 11.65
CA CYS A 402 -6.89 0.05 12.95
C CYS A 402 -7.01 1.31 13.83
N PRO A 403 -8.22 1.69 14.28
CA PRO A 403 -8.46 2.96 14.98
C PRO A 403 -7.74 3.07 16.33
N GLU A 404 -7.37 1.93 16.92
CA GLU A 404 -6.62 1.84 18.19
C GLU A 404 -5.10 2.05 18.02
N ARG A 405 -4.59 2.12 16.77
CA ARG A 405 -3.17 2.20 16.47
C ARG A 405 -2.79 3.58 15.95
N ARG A 406 -1.67 4.12 16.42
CA ARG A 406 -1.12 5.37 15.85
C ARG A 406 -0.54 5.11 14.47
N VAL A 407 -0.87 5.96 13.50
CA VAL A 407 -0.32 5.92 12.15
C VAL A 407 0.66 7.06 11.95
N PHE A 408 1.86 6.77 11.47
CA PHE A 408 2.84 7.75 11.01
C PHE A 408 2.90 7.70 9.49
N CYS A 409 2.50 8.79 8.84
CA CYS A 409 2.56 8.95 7.40
C CYS A 409 3.79 9.80 7.04
N MET A 410 4.84 9.17 6.55
CA MET A 410 6.07 9.83 6.11
C MET A 410 5.98 10.10 4.62
N VAL A 411 6.04 11.36 4.21
CA VAL A 411 5.84 11.73 2.80
C VAL A 411 6.74 12.88 2.38
N GLY A 412 7.32 12.81 1.18
CA GLY A 412 8.03 13.93 0.56
C GLY A 412 7.04 15.04 0.15
N ASP A 413 7.49 16.28 0.19
CA ASP A 413 6.66 17.46 -0.13
C ASP A 413 6.06 17.40 -1.54
N GLY A 414 6.83 17.01 -2.55
CA GLY A 414 6.33 16.83 -3.90
C GLY A 414 5.25 15.74 -4.01
N SER A 415 5.42 14.62 -3.29
CA SER A 415 4.44 13.52 -3.27
C SER A 415 3.16 13.92 -2.54
N ALA A 416 3.28 14.66 -1.44
CA ALA A 416 2.14 15.11 -0.63
C ALA A 416 1.17 15.97 -1.45
N MET A 417 1.67 16.79 -2.38
CA MET A 417 0.84 17.68 -3.20
C MET A 417 -0.14 16.96 -4.13
N TYR A 418 0.09 15.68 -4.43
CA TYR A 418 -0.83 14.91 -5.29
C TYR A 418 -2.18 14.62 -4.62
N THR A 419 -2.19 14.43 -3.30
CA THR A 419 -3.37 13.96 -2.56
C THR A 419 -3.52 14.61 -1.19
N ILE A 420 -3.05 15.85 -1.05
CA ILE A 420 -3.06 16.59 0.22
C ILE A 420 -4.47 16.77 0.80
N GLN A 421 -5.51 16.65 -0.02
CA GLN A 421 -6.93 16.66 0.37
C GLN A 421 -7.24 15.60 1.44
N SER A 422 -6.41 14.56 1.57
CA SER A 422 -6.51 13.55 2.63
C SER A 422 -6.49 14.18 4.03
N LEU A 423 -5.77 15.29 4.24
CA LEU A 423 -5.71 15.97 5.54
C LEU A 423 -7.10 16.41 6.02
N TRP A 424 -7.95 16.85 5.09
CA TRP A 424 -9.33 17.18 5.42
C TRP A 424 -10.12 15.95 5.91
N SER A 425 -9.94 14.81 5.25
CA SER A 425 -10.57 13.54 5.68
C SER A 425 -10.00 13.09 7.03
N HIS A 426 -8.69 13.27 7.27
CA HIS A 426 -8.07 12.97 8.58
C HIS A 426 -8.73 13.77 9.71
N ALA A 427 -8.93 15.08 9.49
CA ALA A 427 -9.57 15.97 10.48
C ALA A 427 -11.05 15.62 10.67
N ARG A 428 -11.79 15.43 9.57
CA ARG A 428 -13.21 15.10 9.60
C ARG A 428 -13.50 13.82 10.39
N GLU A 429 -12.70 12.79 10.17
CA GLU A 429 -12.87 11.48 10.81
C GLU A 429 -12.15 11.37 12.17
N GLY A 430 -11.42 12.40 12.60
CA GLY A 430 -10.67 12.41 13.86
C GLY A 430 -9.58 11.34 13.93
N LEU A 431 -8.88 11.07 12.82
CA LEU A 431 -7.97 9.94 12.71
C LEU A 431 -6.64 10.16 13.45
N ASN A 432 -6.16 9.14 14.15
CA ASN A 432 -4.88 9.16 14.86
C ASN A 432 -3.70 9.04 13.89
N ILE A 433 -3.47 10.08 13.07
CA ILE A 433 -2.42 10.12 12.05
C ILE A 433 -1.48 11.28 12.32
N THR A 434 -0.17 10.99 12.42
CA THR A 434 0.91 11.99 12.36
C THR A 434 1.43 12.02 10.93
N THR A 435 1.08 13.06 10.17
CA THR A 435 1.62 13.29 8.83
C THR A 435 2.95 14.03 8.95
N ILE A 436 4.04 13.43 8.46
CA ILE A 436 5.39 14.00 8.49
C ILE A 436 5.76 14.36 7.06
N ILE A 437 5.84 15.68 6.77
CA ILE A 437 6.23 16.17 5.45
C ILE A 437 7.70 16.55 5.46
N PHE A 438 8.48 15.88 4.62
CA PHE A 438 9.89 16.21 4.40
C PHE A 438 9.99 17.30 3.32
N ALA A 439 10.09 18.55 3.78
CA ALA A 439 10.08 19.73 2.92
C ALA A 439 11.52 20.06 2.45
N ASN A 440 11.97 19.35 1.42
CA ASN A 440 13.23 19.61 0.75
C ASN A 440 13.08 20.51 -0.49
N HIS A 441 11.86 20.95 -0.78
CA HIS A 441 11.47 21.85 -1.85
C HIS A 441 11.89 21.38 -3.25
N SER A 442 11.95 20.06 -3.47
CA SER A 442 12.40 19.50 -4.74
C SER A 442 11.92 18.07 -4.92
N TYR A 443 11.68 17.65 -6.15
CA TYR A 443 11.64 16.24 -6.53
C TYR A 443 13.06 15.64 -6.51
N ALA A 444 13.68 15.57 -5.33
CA ALA A 444 15.09 15.25 -5.13
C ALA A 444 15.51 13.91 -5.77
N ILE A 445 14.60 12.93 -5.86
CA ILE A 445 14.84 11.66 -6.54
C ILE A 445 15.18 11.88 -8.03
N LEU A 446 14.55 12.86 -8.70
CA LEU A 446 14.80 13.14 -10.11
C LEU A 446 16.20 13.70 -10.36
N LYS A 447 16.78 14.44 -9.39
CA LYS A 447 18.17 14.91 -9.49
C LYS A 447 19.14 13.74 -9.49
N ALA A 448 18.90 12.73 -8.64
CA ALA A 448 19.72 11.52 -8.60
C ALA A 448 19.53 10.68 -9.87
N GLU A 449 18.28 10.52 -10.33
CA GLU A 449 17.98 9.75 -11.54
C GLU A 449 18.51 10.43 -12.82
N TYR A 450 18.62 11.75 -12.85
CA TYR A 450 19.22 12.48 -13.97
C TYR A 450 20.66 12.01 -14.25
N ALA A 451 21.43 11.84 -13.19
CA ALA A 451 22.79 11.30 -13.28
C ALA A 451 22.80 9.79 -13.60
N ASN A 452 21.93 9.01 -12.94
CA ASN A 452 21.83 7.56 -13.14
C ASN A 452 21.45 7.16 -14.57
N MET A 453 20.62 7.98 -15.24
CA MET A 453 20.21 7.81 -16.65
C MET A 453 21.27 8.27 -17.67
N GLY A 454 22.41 8.78 -17.22
CA GLY A 454 23.46 9.26 -18.12
C GLY A 454 23.11 10.57 -18.85
N ALA A 455 22.12 11.33 -18.35
CA ALA A 455 21.67 12.59 -18.98
C ALA A 455 22.62 13.77 -18.74
N GLY A 456 23.75 13.55 -18.08
CA GLY A 456 24.77 14.58 -17.77
C GLY A 456 24.34 15.48 -16.59
N ALA A 457 24.88 16.69 -16.54
CA ALA A 457 24.49 17.68 -15.53
C ALA A 457 23.22 18.42 -15.95
N PRO A 458 22.20 18.55 -15.07
CA PRO A 458 20.99 19.28 -15.41
C PRO A 458 21.26 20.77 -15.61
N THR A 459 20.67 21.36 -16.64
CA THR A 459 20.70 22.81 -16.85
C THR A 459 19.81 23.52 -15.83
N ALA A 460 20.00 24.85 -15.67
CA ALA A 460 19.13 25.65 -14.79
C ALA A 460 17.63 25.54 -15.19
N ARG A 461 17.30 25.39 -16.46
CA ARG A 461 15.95 25.18 -16.95
C ARG A 461 15.41 23.80 -16.59
N ALA A 462 16.25 22.76 -16.64
CA ALA A 462 15.86 21.41 -16.20
C ALA A 462 15.64 21.37 -14.68
N LEU A 463 16.50 22.02 -13.89
CA LEU A 463 16.33 22.13 -12.44
C LEU A 463 15.03 22.85 -12.07
N ALA A 464 14.64 23.90 -12.83
CA ALA A 464 13.37 24.59 -12.62
C ALA A 464 12.12 23.72 -12.83
N MET A 465 12.24 22.55 -13.48
CA MET A 465 11.17 21.53 -13.60
C MET A 465 11.19 20.50 -12.47
N ILE A 466 12.20 20.55 -11.62
CA ILE A 466 12.40 19.61 -10.51
C ILE A 466 12.21 20.32 -9.16
N ASP A 467 12.63 21.58 -9.04
CA ASP A 467 12.53 22.36 -7.82
C ASP A 467 11.13 22.97 -7.65
N ILE A 468 10.59 22.87 -6.43
CA ILE A 468 9.28 23.38 -6.03
C ILE A 468 9.42 24.44 -4.92
N ASP A 469 10.48 25.25 -5.02
CA ASP A 469 10.87 26.27 -4.03
C ASP A 469 10.32 27.67 -4.32
N ARG A 470 9.69 27.89 -5.47
CA ARG A 470 9.19 29.20 -5.94
C ARG A 470 7.78 29.14 -6.51
N PRO A 471 6.76 29.49 -5.69
CA PRO A 471 6.83 29.80 -4.25
C PRO A 471 7.02 28.55 -3.39
N ARG A 472 7.54 28.72 -2.18
CA ARG A 472 7.55 27.65 -1.18
C ARG A 472 6.15 27.38 -0.69
N ILE A 473 5.82 26.11 -0.48
CA ILE A 473 4.54 25.68 0.07
C ILE A 473 4.56 25.92 1.57
N ASP A 474 3.56 26.61 2.10
CA ASP A 474 3.32 26.75 3.53
C ASP A 474 2.47 25.58 4.04
N TRP A 475 3.15 24.54 4.49
CA TRP A 475 2.51 23.30 4.95
C TRP A 475 1.68 23.51 6.23
N GLN A 476 2.09 24.44 7.11
CA GLN A 476 1.33 24.73 8.32
C GLN A 476 0.02 25.44 7.98
N ALA A 477 0.05 26.45 7.11
CA ALA A 477 -1.16 27.14 6.67
C ALA A 477 -2.11 26.17 5.94
N MET A 478 -1.57 25.29 5.08
CA MET A 478 -2.35 24.30 4.35
C MET A 478 -3.02 23.30 5.29
N ALA A 479 -2.28 22.72 6.24
CA ALA A 479 -2.84 21.80 7.24
C ALA A 479 -3.92 22.48 8.08
N LYS A 480 -3.66 23.69 8.56
CA LYS A 480 -4.60 24.48 9.35
C LYS A 480 -5.91 24.76 8.59
N SER A 481 -5.83 25.09 7.29
CA SER A 481 -7.01 25.32 6.45
C SER A 481 -7.90 24.08 6.29
N MET A 482 -7.33 22.88 6.49
CA MET A 482 -8.01 21.58 6.45
C MET A 482 -8.37 21.05 7.84
N GLY A 483 -8.18 21.86 8.91
CA GLY A 483 -8.53 21.48 10.28
C GLY A 483 -7.50 20.60 10.99
N VAL A 484 -6.27 20.48 10.48
CA VAL A 484 -5.20 19.68 11.07
C VAL A 484 -4.19 20.59 11.78
N PRO A 485 -3.95 20.42 13.10
CA PRO A 485 -2.86 21.09 13.80
C PRO A 485 -1.51 20.79 13.17
N ALA A 486 -0.63 21.79 13.09
CA ALA A 486 0.67 21.62 12.44
C ALA A 486 1.79 22.35 13.17
N VAL A 487 2.99 21.77 13.13
CA VAL A 487 4.24 22.33 13.64
C VAL A 487 5.34 22.19 12.60
N ALA A 488 6.24 23.16 12.54
CA ALA A 488 7.46 23.04 11.73
C ALA A 488 8.68 22.86 12.63
N VAL A 489 9.63 22.04 12.16
CA VAL A 489 10.86 21.70 12.88
C VAL A 489 12.05 21.78 11.93
N ASP A 490 13.21 22.21 12.45
CA ASP A 490 14.47 22.40 11.71
C ASP A 490 15.69 21.76 12.38
N THR A 491 15.48 21.09 13.52
CA THR A 491 16.51 20.32 14.22
C THR A 491 16.03 18.92 14.61
N ALA A 492 16.97 18.00 14.81
CA ALA A 492 16.67 16.62 15.16
C ALA A 492 15.97 16.49 16.53
N GLU A 493 16.34 17.32 17.50
CA GLU A 493 15.69 17.37 18.81
C GLU A 493 14.27 17.86 18.73
N ALA A 494 14.03 18.91 17.93
CA ALA A 494 12.68 19.44 17.71
C ALA A 494 11.79 18.43 17.01
N PHE A 495 12.33 17.71 16.01
CA PHE A 495 11.62 16.64 15.33
C PHE A 495 11.24 15.51 16.27
N HIS A 496 12.21 14.99 17.05
CA HIS A 496 11.95 13.94 18.05
C HIS A 496 10.86 14.38 19.04
N ARG A 497 10.95 15.61 19.57
CA ARG A 497 9.96 16.16 20.51
C ARG A 497 8.58 16.23 19.89
N ALA A 498 8.47 16.78 18.66
CA ALA A 498 7.20 16.86 17.93
C ALA A 498 6.58 15.46 17.70
N MET A 499 7.39 14.45 17.41
CA MET A 499 6.95 13.06 17.31
C MET A 499 6.35 12.56 18.63
N VAL A 500 7.07 12.75 19.76
CA VAL A 500 6.60 12.32 21.08
C VAL A 500 5.31 13.04 21.49
N ASP A 501 5.21 14.34 21.21
CA ASP A 501 4.02 15.13 21.51
C ASP A 501 2.84 14.65 20.68
N SER A 502 3.05 14.34 19.40
CA SER A 502 2.02 13.83 18.51
C SER A 502 1.40 12.50 18.97
N ILE A 503 2.16 11.67 19.71
CA ILE A 503 1.67 10.40 20.24
C ILE A 503 0.72 10.61 21.43
N ARG A 504 0.94 11.67 22.20
CA ARG A 504 0.15 11.99 23.39
C ARG A 504 -1.20 12.64 23.07
N GLU A 505 -1.28 13.29 21.93
CA GLU A 505 -2.47 14.02 21.48
C GLU A 505 -3.31 13.16 20.53
N PRO A 506 -4.55 12.77 20.88
CA PRO A 506 -5.41 12.04 19.95
C PRO A 506 -5.82 12.91 18.75
N GLY A 507 -6.02 12.29 17.60
CA GLY A 507 -6.41 12.97 16.37
C GLY A 507 -5.24 13.21 15.41
N PRO A 508 -5.51 13.89 14.27
CA PRO A 508 -4.51 14.13 13.25
C PRO A 508 -3.61 15.31 13.59
N CYS A 509 -2.35 15.23 13.20
CA CYS A 509 -1.42 16.36 13.23
C CYS A 509 -0.44 16.29 12.06
N LEU A 510 0.18 17.42 11.72
CA LEU A 510 1.21 17.51 10.70
C LEU A 510 2.50 18.06 11.29
N ILE A 511 3.63 17.40 10.96
CA ILE A 511 4.98 17.86 11.27
C ILE A 511 5.68 18.18 9.95
N GLU A 512 5.97 19.47 9.72
CA GLU A 512 6.81 19.92 8.61
C GLU A 512 8.28 19.83 9.03
N VAL A 513 9.04 18.96 8.37
CA VAL A 513 10.49 18.80 8.58
C VAL A 513 11.20 19.62 7.51
N LYS A 514 11.80 20.75 7.91
CA LYS A 514 12.49 21.68 7.00
C LYS A 514 13.91 21.19 6.72
N LEU A 515 14.17 20.83 5.45
CA LEU A 515 15.44 20.26 4.98
C LEU A 515 16.19 21.23 4.06
#